data_0ddc69f33e240e483c582bca8a330dff
#
_entry.id   0ddc69f33e240e483c582bca8a330dff
#
_cell.length_a   1.000
_cell.length_b   1.000
_cell.length_c   1.000
_cell.angle_alpha   90.00
_cell.angle_beta   90.00
_cell.angle_gamma   90.00
#
_symmetry.space_group_name_H-M   'P 1'
#
loop_
_entity.id
_entity.type
_entity.pdbx_description
1 polymer ?
#
loop_
_entity_poly.entity_id
_entity_poly.type
_entity_poly.pdbx_seq_one_letter_code
_entity_poly.pdbx_strand_id
1 'polypeptide(L)'
;MAAGLAAGAALLRPLRAASTAHEPLIQPSEMRSENGVLNATLRAAAGRVQLGDYAFPGLLYNDSYLPPLLRVQLGDTLRITFRNALADDPSNLHYHGMSVSPQANSDNVFVHVHPGGQFEYAVHIPAAGRQGPGLFWYHPHLHGVVEKQILGGMSGGLVVDGSERLFPVLKGLPERFFLFKHAELGETEIISINGQVDPVVPIRPGEMQFWRIGNIGATAFLKFRIEGMPLYILATDGHPLSRPREVTELFLGPGERVDAIAIGPQSGEYAMRTIPFQNEAWKKPEPSRQLATILAAGTGASSVHAETKILDQRVVDAGWIDEVRSARIARRRTLTYSTTAERKVFMIDGRVMEEDRVDQTVRLGDTEEWMIVNTDQQYHSFHIHQTAFLVTEVDGVRRNEASLRDTFSLPPATEARPGVLKVVIPFTDPVIVGRFVYHCHAVDHEDKGMMGVVEVVAP
;
A
#
# COMPACT_ATOMS: atom_id res chain seq x y z
N MET A 1 7.87 54.61 8.76
CA MET A 1 8.42 54.08 7.48
C MET A 1 8.66 52.59 7.69
N ALA A 2 7.73 51.78 7.24
CA ALA A 2 7.81 50.32 7.31
C ALA A 2 8.12 49.82 5.90
N ALA A 3 9.30 49.21 5.71
CA ALA A 3 9.69 48.59 4.47
C ALA A 3 9.19 47.13 4.47
N GLY A 4 8.21 46.85 3.64
CA GLY A 4 7.74 45.48 3.38
C GLY A 4 8.69 44.76 2.44
N LEU A 5 9.23 43.64 2.89
CA LEU A 5 9.93 42.69 2.04
C LEU A 5 8.88 41.78 1.36
N ALA A 6 8.68 41.99 0.07
CA ALA A 6 7.94 41.09 -0.78
C ALA A 6 8.85 39.90 -1.15
N ALA A 7 8.53 38.72 -0.62
CA ALA A 7 9.14 37.47 -1.07
C ALA A 7 8.58 37.13 -2.46
N GLY A 8 9.42 37.23 -3.49
CA GLY A 8 9.08 36.86 -4.85
C GLY A 8 8.98 35.35 -5.00
N ALA A 9 7.76 34.85 -5.23
CA ALA A 9 7.56 33.50 -5.71
C ALA A 9 8.18 33.36 -7.10
N ALA A 10 9.29 32.65 -7.20
CA ALA A 10 9.90 32.28 -8.48
C ALA A 10 8.97 31.24 -9.15
N LEU A 11 8.23 31.69 -10.15
CA LEU A 11 7.50 30.82 -11.07
C LEU A 11 8.50 29.95 -11.81
N LEU A 12 8.59 28.68 -11.42
CA LEU A 12 9.34 27.67 -12.16
C LEU A 12 8.66 27.46 -13.51
N ARG A 13 9.32 27.95 -14.57
CA ARG A 13 8.92 27.65 -15.96
C ARG A 13 9.27 26.19 -16.25
N PRO A 14 8.38 25.39 -16.85
CA PRO A 14 8.72 24.06 -17.31
C PRO A 14 9.73 24.17 -18.46
N LEU A 15 10.90 23.60 -18.30
CA LEU A 15 11.84 23.35 -19.37
C LEU A 15 11.25 22.20 -20.21
N ARG A 16 10.64 22.52 -21.35
CA ARG A 16 10.30 21.52 -22.37
C ARG A 16 11.58 20.94 -22.95
N ALA A 17 11.97 19.79 -22.46
CA ALA A 17 12.90 18.91 -23.16
C ALA A 17 12.06 17.93 -23.98
N ALA A 18 12.05 18.05 -25.28
CA ALA A 18 11.47 17.08 -26.19
C ALA A 18 12.36 15.85 -26.22
N SER A 19 11.94 14.76 -25.56
CA SER A 19 12.34 13.40 -25.95
C SER A 19 11.30 12.44 -25.40
N THR A 20 10.37 12.03 -26.23
CA THR A 20 9.42 10.96 -25.96
C THR A 20 10.00 9.59 -26.33
N ALA A 21 11.22 9.30 -25.94
CA ALA A 21 11.66 7.92 -25.86
C ALA A 21 11.13 7.40 -24.52
N HIS A 22 10.03 6.65 -24.56
CA HIS A 22 9.52 5.94 -23.38
C HIS A 22 10.60 4.99 -22.89
N GLU A 23 11.13 5.25 -21.69
CA GLU A 23 12.19 4.43 -21.13
C GLU A 23 11.62 3.11 -20.58
N PRO A 24 12.36 2.01 -20.66
CA PRO A 24 11.94 0.76 -20.03
C PRO A 24 11.70 0.94 -18.53
N LEU A 25 10.66 0.24 -18.01
CA LEU A 25 10.34 0.24 -16.59
C LEU A 25 11.55 -0.23 -15.78
N ILE A 26 12.12 0.66 -14.97
CA ILE A 26 13.18 0.31 -14.03
C ILE A 26 12.62 -0.54 -12.89
N GLN A 27 13.46 -1.40 -12.33
CA GLN A 27 13.12 -2.18 -11.15
C GLN A 27 13.89 -1.64 -9.95
N PRO A 28 13.32 -1.67 -8.74
CA PRO A 28 14.05 -1.25 -7.55
C PRO A 28 15.29 -2.12 -7.34
N SER A 29 16.37 -1.52 -6.86
CA SER A 29 17.50 -2.30 -6.36
C SER A 29 17.05 -3.11 -5.14
N GLU A 30 17.59 -4.30 -4.95
CA GLU A 30 17.19 -5.17 -3.86
C GLU A 30 18.27 -5.26 -2.77
N MET A 31 17.82 -5.25 -1.53
CA MET A 31 18.61 -5.67 -0.36
C MET A 31 18.00 -6.96 0.17
N ARG A 32 18.78 -8.02 0.23
CA ARG A 32 18.32 -9.36 0.59
C ARG A 32 18.85 -9.79 1.95
N SER A 33 18.06 -10.59 2.68
CA SER A 33 18.55 -11.23 3.89
C SER A 33 19.61 -12.29 3.56
N GLU A 34 20.62 -12.36 4.40
CA GLU A 34 21.67 -13.36 4.36
C GLU A 34 21.75 -14.04 5.74
N ASN A 35 21.79 -15.37 5.77
CA ASN A 35 21.84 -16.17 7.01
C ASN A 35 20.75 -15.78 8.04
N GLY A 36 19.53 -15.51 7.59
CA GLY A 36 18.40 -15.19 8.45
C GLY A 36 18.30 -13.72 8.90
N VAL A 37 19.15 -12.83 8.37
CA VAL A 37 19.15 -11.42 8.77
C VAL A 37 19.32 -10.52 7.54
N LEU A 38 18.49 -9.48 7.41
CA LEU A 38 18.72 -8.37 6.52
C LEU A 38 19.23 -7.18 7.36
N ASN A 39 20.45 -6.73 7.10
CA ASN A 39 21.00 -5.52 7.70
C ASN A 39 21.00 -4.38 6.69
N ALA A 40 20.35 -3.26 7.00
CA ALA A 40 20.32 -2.10 6.14
C ALA A 40 20.36 -0.79 6.93
N THR A 41 20.80 0.27 6.29
CA THR A 41 20.64 1.64 6.78
C THR A 41 19.65 2.37 5.87
N LEU A 42 18.62 2.96 6.47
CA LEU A 42 17.71 3.88 5.80
C LEU A 42 17.93 5.28 6.37
N ARG A 43 18.43 6.17 5.53
CA ARG A 43 18.65 7.57 5.86
C ARG A 43 17.54 8.41 5.24
N ALA A 44 16.71 9.03 6.07
CA ALA A 44 15.71 10.02 5.64
C ALA A 44 16.39 11.38 5.50
N ALA A 45 16.30 11.99 4.32
CA ALA A 45 16.89 13.31 4.07
C ALA A 45 16.14 14.08 2.99
N ALA A 46 16.28 15.41 3.01
CA ALA A 46 15.85 16.24 1.88
C ALA A 46 16.72 15.96 0.65
N GLY A 47 16.08 15.97 -0.51
CA GLY A 47 16.74 15.74 -1.79
C GLY A 47 16.00 16.41 -2.94
N ARG A 48 16.38 16.09 -4.16
CA ARG A 48 15.72 16.55 -5.38
C ARG A 48 15.12 15.35 -6.11
N VAL A 49 13.86 15.47 -6.47
CA VAL A 49 13.11 14.46 -7.25
C VAL A 49 12.96 14.93 -8.68
N GLN A 50 13.10 14.01 -9.63
CA GLN A 50 12.77 14.20 -11.03
C GLN A 50 11.73 13.16 -11.43
N LEU A 51 10.54 13.60 -11.86
CA LEU A 51 9.46 12.74 -12.39
C LEU A 51 9.06 13.27 -13.78
N GLY A 52 9.44 12.57 -14.83
CA GLY A 52 9.29 13.09 -16.20
C GLY A 52 9.91 14.47 -16.34
N ASP A 53 9.14 15.46 -16.78
CA ASP A 53 9.57 16.84 -16.97
C ASP A 53 9.57 17.69 -15.68
N TYR A 54 9.13 17.11 -14.55
CA TYR A 54 8.96 17.82 -13.28
C TYR A 54 10.13 17.57 -12.34
N ALA A 55 10.69 18.65 -11.80
CA ALA A 55 11.74 18.61 -10.78
C ALA A 55 11.29 19.40 -9.55
N PHE A 56 11.37 18.76 -8.37
CA PHE A 56 10.91 19.37 -7.11
C PHE A 56 11.75 18.91 -5.91
N PRO A 57 11.72 19.64 -4.80
CA PRO A 57 12.28 19.17 -3.53
C PRO A 57 11.52 17.96 -3.03
N GLY A 58 12.23 16.93 -2.59
CA GLY A 58 11.65 15.73 -2.02
C GLY A 58 12.22 15.41 -0.65
N LEU A 59 11.61 14.42 0.01
CA LEU A 59 12.10 13.77 1.22
C LEU A 59 12.33 12.30 0.85
N LEU A 60 13.56 11.82 1.00
CA LEU A 60 13.99 10.59 0.37
C LEU A 60 14.63 9.63 1.37
N TYR A 61 14.44 8.33 1.16
CA TYR A 61 15.29 7.31 1.76
C TYR A 61 16.51 7.05 0.88
N ASN A 62 17.71 7.17 1.45
CA ASN A 62 18.97 6.92 0.77
C ASN A 62 19.11 7.68 -0.56
N ASP A 63 18.66 8.94 -0.56
CA ASP A 63 18.72 9.86 -1.69
C ASP A 63 17.98 9.37 -2.96
N SER A 64 17.06 8.42 -2.83
CA SER A 64 16.31 7.83 -3.95
C SER A 64 14.80 7.97 -3.78
N TYR A 65 14.10 8.39 -4.84
CA TYR A 65 12.63 8.35 -4.92
C TYR A 65 12.09 6.91 -5.07
N LEU A 66 12.90 6.01 -5.61
CA LEU A 66 12.69 4.56 -5.60
C LEU A 66 13.76 3.91 -4.70
N PRO A 67 13.58 3.91 -3.36
CA PRO A 67 14.53 3.32 -2.45
C PRO A 67 14.61 1.80 -2.61
N PRO A 68 15.62 1.13 -2.04
CA PRO A 68 15.79 -0.30 -2.18
C PRO A 68 14.56 -1.11 -1.75
N LEU A 69 14.23 -2.14 -2.52
CA LEU A 69 13.30 -3.19 -2.13
C LEU A 69 13.98 -4.04 -1.03
N LEU A 70 13.34 -4.15 0.13
CA LEU A 70 13.79 -5.04 1.19
C LEU A 70 13.22 -6.43 0.93
N ARG A 71 14.06 -7.47 0.89
CA ARG A 71 13.63 -8.85 0.59
C ARG A 71 14.09 -9.82 1.66
N VAL A 72 13.13 -10.47 2.30
CA VAL A 72 13.32 -11.40 3.43
C VAL A 72 12.55 -12.70 3.22
N GLN A 73 12.81 -13.67 4.08
CA GLN A 73 12.06 -14.91 4.17
C GLN A 73 11.32 -15.00 5.52
N LEU A 74 10.35 -15.89 5.61
CA LEU A 74 9.75 -16.24 6.90
C LEU A 74 10.84 -16.79 7.83
N GLY A 75 10.87 -16.32 9.07
CA GLY A 75 11.89 -16.62 10.06
C GLY A 75 13.07 -15.65 10.12
N ASP A 76 13.22 -14.76 9.14
CA ASP A 76 14.28 -13.76 9.11
C ASP A 76 14.03 -12.61 10.08
N THR A 77 15.08 -11.82 10.30
CA THR A 77 14.99 -10.56 11.06
C THR A 77 15.46 -9.40 10.19
N LEU A 78 14.63 -8.37 10.07
CA LEU A 78 15.01 -7.06 9.54
C LEU A 78 15.73 -6.26 10.64
N ARG A 79 16.99 -5.90 10.40
CA ARG A 79 17.75 -4.97 11.23
C ARG A 79 18.00 -3.70 10.46
N ILE A 80 17.24 -2.64 10.78
CA ILE A 80 17.30 -1.37 10.06
C ILE A 80 17.84 -0.29 10.99
N THR A 81 19.02 0.22 10.68
CA THR A 81 19.51 1.47 11.28
C THR A 81 18.79 2.62 10.56
N PHE A 82 17.75 3.14 11.17
CA PHE A 82 17.05 4.33 10.66
C PHE A 82 17.76 5.60 11.14
N ARG A 83 18.13 6.49 10.21
CA ARG A 83 18.77 7.77 10.49
C ARG A 83 17.89 8.91 9.98
N ASN A 84 17.44 9.76 10.90
CA ASN A 84 16.70 10.96 10.54
C ASN A 84 17.67 12.12 10.29
N ALA A 85 17.93 12.42 9.02
CA ALA A 85 18.69 13.58 8.56
C ALA A 85 17.80 14.68 7.95
N LEU A 86 16.48 14.66 8.26
CA LEU A 86 15.58 15.78 7.97
C LEU A 86 15.96 16.97 8.86
N ALA A 87 15.71 18.20 8.37
CA ALA A 87 16.09 19.41 9.10
C ALA A 87 15.18 19.68 10.31
N ASP A 88 13.87 19.49 10.12
CA ASP A 88 12.86 20.03 11.05
C ASP A 88 11.93 18.96 11.60
N ASP A 89 11.61 17.90 10.82
CA ASP A 89 10.58 16.95 11.18
C ASP A 89 11.15 15.70 11.87
N PRO A 90 10.52 15.22 12.94
CA PRO A 90 10.74 13.87 13.42
C PRO A 90 10.20 12.86 12.40
N SER A 91 10.63 11.61 12.50
CA SER A 91 10.19 10.53 11.62
C SER A 91 10.34 9.18 12.30
N ASN A 92 9.83 8.13 11.66
CA ASN A 92 9.98 6.74 12.09
C ASN A 92 9.85 5.80 10.89
N LEU A 93 9.74 4.49 11.14
CA LEU A 93 9.41 3.49 10.14
C LEU A 93 8.25 2.62 10.60
N HIS A 94 7.37 2.31 9.67
CA HIS A 94 6.35 1.30 9.74
C HIS A 94 6.53 0.29 8.59
N TYR A 95 6.22 -0.96 8.84
CA TYR A 95 6.29 -2.06 7.87
C TYR A 95 4.87 -2.52 7.54
N HIS A 96 4.25 -1.81 6.62
CA HIS A 96 2.84 -1.93 6.26
C HIS A 96 2.44 -3.33 5.82
N GLY A 97 1.41 -3.86 6.45
CA GLY A 97 0.81 -5.16 6.15
C GLY A 97 1.49 -6.34 6.83
N MET A 98 2.56 -6.12 7.59
CA MET A 98 3.29 -7.17 8.27
C MET A 98 2.60 -7.59 9.58
N SER A 99 2.44 -8.91 9.78
CA SER A 99 2.01 -9.48 11.06
C SER A 99 3.22 -9.75 11.94
N VAL A 100 3.72 -8.69 12.59
CA VAL A 100 4.91 -8.67 13.42
C VAL A 100 4.63 -8.00 14.76
N SER A 101 5.58 -7.99 15.69
CA SER A 101 5.37 -7.35 17.00
C SER A 101 5.26 -5.83 16.89
N PRO A 102 4.27 -5.19 17.56
CA PRO A 102 4.16 -3.73 17.65
C PRO A 102 5.02 -3.15 18.77
N GLN A 103 5.86 -3.94 19.45
CA GLN A 103 6.51 -3.53 20.68
C GLN A 103 8.00 -3.20 20.51
N ALA A 104 8.53 -2.46 21.46
CA ALA A 104 9.95 -2.15 21.59
C ALA A 104 10.52 -1.55 20.31
N ASN A 105 11.56 -2.19 19.74
CA ASN A 105 12.21 -1.77 18.51
C ASN A 105 11.79 -2.61 17.28
N SER A 106 10.63 -3.27 17.33
CA SER A 106 10.00 -3.90 16.18
C SER A 106 9.16 -2.87 15.42
N ASP A 107 7.97 -3.21 14.92
CA ASP A 107 7.10 -2.30 14.17
C ASP A 107 6.28 -1.38 15.11
N ASN A 108 6.98 -0.56 15.85
CA ASN A 108 6.41 0.36 16.83
C ASN A 108 6.29 1.77 16.26
N VAL A 109 5.07 2.15 15.86
CA VAL A 109 4.79 3.46 15.25
C VAL A 109 4.81 4.63 16.24
N PHE A 110 4.88 4.37 17.54
CA PHE A 110 4.99 5.37 18.60
C PHE A 110 6.45 5.81 18.87
N VAL A 111 7.40 5.35 18.06
CA VAL A 111 8.80 5.78 18.13
C VAL A 111 8.94 7.14 17.43
N HIS A 112 9.58 8.10 18.12
CA HIS A 112 9.88 9.42 17.58
C HIS A 112 11.39 9.58 17.40
N VAL A 113 11.86 9.54 16.16
CA VAL A 113 13.28 9.81 15.86
C VAL A 113 13.42 11.26 15.42
N HIS A 114 13.92 12.11 16.32
CA HIS A 114 14.10 13.54 16.06
C HIS A 114 15.19 13.81 15.01
N PRO A 115 15.22 15.01 14.40
CA PRO A 115 16.28 15.43 13.49
C PRO A 115 17.68 15.20 14.05
N GLY A 116 18.57 14.58 13.25
CA GLY A 116 19.91 14.17 13.66
C GLY A 116 19.99 12.88 14.49
N GLY A 117 18.84 12.32 14.89
CA GLY A 117 18.77 11.07 15.66
C GLY A 117 18.82 9.81 14.78
N GLN A 118 18.96 8.68 15.47
CA GLN A 118 18.85 7.35 14.85
C GLN A 118 18.11 6.39 15.76
N PHE A 119 17.55 5.33 15.16
CA PHE A 119 16.89 4.24 15.86
C PHE A 119 17.22 2.90 15.20
N GLU A 120 17.43 1.86 16.00
CA GLU A 120 17.74 0.51 15.52
C GLU A 120 16.49 -0.35 15.58
N TYR A 121 15.85 -0.55 14.44
CA TYR A 121 14.75 -1.50 14.31
C TYR A 121 15.27 -2.94 14.23
N ALA A 122 14.58 -3.85 14.91
CA ALA A 122 14.81 -5.29 14.82
C ALA A 122 13.44 -6.00 14.71
N VAL A 123 12.98 -6.17 13.48
CA VAL A 123 11.67 -6.74 13.18
C VAL A 123 11.84 -8.21 12.82
N HIS A 124 11.42 -9.09 13.70
CA HIS A 124 11.41 -10.53 13.43
C HIS A 124 10.16 -10.91 12.60
N ILE A 125 10.40 -11.57 11.46
CA ILE A 125 9.36 -12.08 10.59
C ILE A 125 8.98 -13.49 11.06
N PRO A 126 7.77 -13.73 11.58
CA PRO A 126 7.44 -15.05 12.11
C PRO A 126 7.57 -16.15 11.05
N ALA A 127 8.16 -17.27 11.42
CA ALA A 127 8.25 -18.47 10.56
C ALA A 127 6.92 -19.20 10.45
N ALA A 128 6.02 -18.98 11.40
CA ALA A 128 4.66 -19.53 11.48
C ALA A 128 3.71 -18.47 12.03
N GLY A 129 2.42 -18.65 11.87
CA GLY A 129 1.40 -17.68 12.27
C GLY A 129 0.68 -17.09 11.08
N ARG A 130 0.26 -15.83 11.17
CA ARG A 130 -0.53 -15.15 10.13
C ARG A 130 0.32 -14.48 9.04
N GLN A 131 1.64 -14.35 9.25
CA GLN A 131 2.52 -13.79 8.24
C GLN A 131 2.69 -14.75 7.07
N GLY A 132 2.34 -14.30 5.87
CA GLY A 132 2.53 -15.03 4.61
C GLY A 132 3.59 -14.38 3.71
N PRO A 133 3.98 -15.08 2.62
CA PRO A 133 4.78 -14.48 1.56
C PRO A 133 3.93 -13.52 0.73
N GLY A 134 4.52 -12.41 0.27
CA GLY A 134 3.80 -11.41 -0.54
C GLY A 134 4.55 -10.11 -0.69
N LEU A 135 3.86 -9.13 -1.29
CA LEU A 135 4.29 -7.74 -1.37
C LEU A 135 3.76 -6.95 -0.18
N PHE A 136 4.67 -6.33 0.53
CA PHE A 136 4.49 -5.39 1.62
C PHE A 136 5.26 -4.11 1.28
N TRP A 137 5.26 -3.12 2.18
CA TRP A 137 6.02 -1.90 1.95
C TRP A 137 6.39 -1.22 3.26
N TYR A 138 7.28 -0.23 3.22
CA TYR A 138 7.71 0.53 4.39
C TYR A 138 7.61 2.02 4.13
N HIS A 139 7.21 2.77 5.16
CA HIS A 139 7.02 4.21 5.10
C HIS A 139 7.07 4.85 6.50
N PRO A 140 7.17 6.20 6.61
CA PRO A 140 7.05 6.88 7.89
C PRO A 140 5.61 6.85 8.39
N HIS A 141 5.42 6.81 9.70
CA HIS A 141 4.10 6.75 10.33
C HIS A 141 3.98 7.65 11.56
N LEU A 142 4.77 8.71 11.65
CA LEU A 142 4.67 9.64 12.76
C LEU A 142 3.56 10.65 12.51
N HIS A 143 2.51 10.59 13.33
CA HIS A 143 1.29 11.39 13.18
C HIS A 143 1.58 12.89 13.01
N GLY A 144 0.94 13.51 12.01
CA GLY A 144 1.05 14.92 11.67
C GLY A 144 2.13 15.27 10.63
N VAL A 145 2.94 14.27 10.17
CA VAL A 145 3.99 14.49 9.16
C VAL A 145 4.04 13.39 8.08
N VAL A 146 3.13 12.42 8.14
CA VAL A 146 3.12 11.25 7.24
C VAL A 146 2.87 11.68 5.80
N GLU A 147 1.85 12.52 5.57
CA GLU A 147 1.50 13.04 4.24
C GLU A 147 2.69 13.71 3.57
N LYS A 148 3.31 14.68 4.25
CA LYS A 148 4.48 15.41 3.77
C LYS A 148 5.64 14.49 3.40
N GLN A 149 5.89 13.48 4.22
CA GLN A 149 7.03 12.59 4.06
C GLN A 149 6.79 11.58 2.94
N ILE A 150 5.59 10.99 2.79
CA ILE A 150 5.26 10.07 1.71
C ILE A 150 5.15 10.81 0.37
N LEU A 151 4.47 11.96 0.30
CA LEU A 151 4.42 12.80 -0.91
C LEU A 151 5.83 13.25 -1.34
N GLY A 152 6.71 13.49 -0.39
CA GLY A 152 8.12 13.77 -0.63
C GLY A 152 8.90 12.61 -1.24
N GLY A 153 8.41 11.37 -1.10
CA GLY A 153 9.01 10.17 -1.69
C GLY A 153 9.44 9.08 -0.70
N MET A 154 9.19 9.26 0.61
CA MET A 154 9.62 8.31 1.66
C MET A 154 8.70 7.09 1.73
N SER A 155 8.72 6.24 0.70
CA SER A 155 8.09 4.91 0.73
C SER A 155 8.86 3.93 -0.16
N GLY A 156 8.94 2.67 0.23
CA GLY A 156 9.66 1.62 -0.50
C GLY A 156 9.02 0.24 -0.32
N GLY A 157 9.27 -0.65 -1.27
CA GLY A 157 8.72 -2.01 -1.26
C GLY A 157 9.44 -2.94 -0.29
N LEU A 158 8.70 -3.91 0.24
CA LEU A 158 9.20 -5.01 1.04
C LEU A 158 8.58 -6.31 0.53
N VAL A 159 9.36 -7.36 0.38
CA VAL A 159 8.89 -8.69 -0.05
C VAL A 159 9.25 -9.72 0.99
N VAL A 160 8.28 -10.54 1.36
CA VAL A 160 8.52 -11.83 2.00
C VAL A 160 8.46 -12.89 0.91
N ASP A 161 9.58 -13.56 0.66
CA ASP A 161 9.71 -14.60 -0.37
C ASP A 161 8.88 -15.85 -0.05
N GLY A 162 8.55 -16.63 -1.08
CA GLY A 162 7.90 -17.92 -0.94
C GLY A 162 6.56 -18.05 -1.66
N SER A 163 6.13 -17.06 -2.45
CA SER A 163 4.89 -17.12 -3.23
C SER A 163 4.83 -18.32 -4.17
N GLU A 164 5.96 -18.79 -4.69
CA GLU A 164 6.04 -19.99 -5.55
C GLU A 164 5.74 -21.30 -4.82
N ARG A 165 5.80 -21.33 -3.48
CA ARG A 165 5.35 -22.50 -2.69
C ARG A 165 3.83 -22.59 -2.67
N LEU A 166 3.15 -21.43 -2.68
CA LEU A 166 1.70 -21.34 -2.72
C LEU A 166 1.16 -21.51 -4.15
N PHE A 167 1.87 -20.93 -5.11
CA PHE A 167 1.52 -20.94 -6.53
C PHE A 167 2.69 -21.48 -7.37
N PRO A 168 2.79 -22.81 -7.55
CA PRO A 168 3.90 -23.43 -8.30
C PRO A 168 4.05 -22.92 -9.75
N VAL A 169 2.98 -22.36 -10.32
CA VAL A 169 3.02 -21.73 -11.66
C VAL A 169 4.00 -20.56 -11.73
N LEU A 170 4.35 -19.93 -10.60
CA LEU A 170 5.28 -18.79 -10.54
C LEU A 170 6.75 -19.20 -10.74
N LYS A 171 7.06 -20.49 -10.59
CA LYS A 171 8.46 -20.94 -10.62
C LYS A 171 9.13 -20.60 -11.96
N GLY A 172 10.17 -19.76 -11.88
CA GLY A 172 10.97 -19.34 -13.03
C GLY A 172 10.34 -18.26 -13.90
N LEU A 173 9.21 -17.68 -13.51
CA LEU A 173 8.65 -16.50 -14.18
C LEU A 173 9.49 -15.26 -13.88
N PRO A 174 9.69 -14.36 -14.87
CA PRO A 174 10.21 -13.02 -14.58
C PRO A 174 9.32 -12.27 -13.60
N GLU A 175 9.90 -11.78 -12.52
CA GLU A 175 9.21 -10.95 -11.53
C GLU A 175 9.34 -9.47 -11.89
N ARG A 176 8.27 -8.69 -11.74
CA ARG A 176 8.20 -7.25 -12.01
C ARG A 176 7.49 -6.53 -10.88
N PHE A 177 8.03 -5.39 -10.48
CA PHE A 177 7.43 -4.50 -9.48
C PHE A 177 6.80 -3.29 -10.17
N PHE A 178 5.60 -2.95 -9.71
CA PHE A 178 4.84 -1.77 -10.10
C PHE A 178 4.45 -1.03 -8.83
N LEU A 179 5.37 -0.20 -8.33
CA LEU A 179 5.18 0.58 -7.11
C LEU A 179 4.66 1.96 -7.50
N PHE A 180 3.36 2.14 -7.37
CA PHE A 180 2.71 3.41 -7.67
C PHE A 180 2.97 4.42 -6.57
N LYS A 181 3.40 5.60 -6.95
CA LYS A 181 3.50 6.78 -6.12
C LYS A 181 2.91 7.97 -6.86
N HIS A 182 2.54 9.00 -6.12
CA HIS A 182 2.18 10.27 -6.72
C HIS A 182 2.90 11.41 -6.01
N ALA A 183 3.00 12.53 -6.71
CA ALA A 183 3.47 13.81 -6.19
C ALA A 183 2.48 14.89 -6.54
N GLU A 184 2.31 15.87 -5.68
CA GLU A 184 1.43 17.01 -5.85
C GLU A 184 2.26 18.30 -6.01
N LEU A 185 2.12 18.96 -7.16
CA LEU A 185 2.80 20.20 -7.48
C LEU A 185 1.78 21.30 -7.80
N GLY A 186 1.27 21.94 -6.74
CA GLY A 186 0.14 22.84 -6.83
C GLY A 186 -1.13 22.07 -7.22
N GLU A 187 -1.74 22.40 -8.36
CA GLU A 187 -2.93 21.71 -8.88
C GLU A 187 -2.59 20.49 -9.76
N THR A 188 -1.29 20.19 -9.94
CA THR A 188 -0.85 19.09 -10.78
C THR A 188 -0.50 17.87 -9.94
N GLU A 189 -1.24 16.80 -10.13
CA GLU A 189 -0.91 15.48 -9.60
C GLU A 189 -0.12 14.68 -10.66
N ILE A 190 1.01 14.14 -10.26
CA ILE A 190 1.89 13.31 -11.09
C ILE A 190 1.88 11.90 -10.53
N ILE A 191 1.37 10.94 -11.29
CA ILE A 191 1.42 9.52 -10.94
C ILE A 191 2.65 8.92 -11.60
N SER A 192 3.40 8.14 -10.83
CA SER A 192 4.59 7.42 -11.31
C SER A 192 4.55 5.95 -10.95
N ILE A 193 5.20 5.13 -11.76
CA ILE A 193 5.47 3.72 -11.47
C ILE A 193 6.99 3.58 -11.31
N ASN A 194 7.44 3.12 -10.14
CA ASN A 194 8.87 2.99 -9.83
C ASN A 194 9.64 4.31 -10.05
N GLY A 195 9.01 5.46 -9.82
CA GLY A 195 9.62 6.79 -10.03
C GLY A 195 9.71 7.21 -11.50
N GLN A 196 9.03 6.54 -12.42
CA GLN A 196 8.96 6.91 -13.84
C GLN A 196 7.52 7.28 -14.22
N VAL A 197 7.40 8.26 -15.13
CA VAL A 197 6.11 8.65 -15.74
C VAL A 197 6.00 7.96 -17.09
N ASP A 198 4.92 7.23 -17.31
CA ASP A 198 4.64 6.48 -18.55
C ASP A 198 5.82 5.60 -19.05
N PRO A 199 6.36 4.69 -18.21
CA PRO A 199 7.44 3.81 -18.66
C PRO A 199 6.95 2.75 -19.64
N VAL A 200 7.87 2.18 -20.42
CA VAL A 200 7.61 1.00 -21.26
C VAL A 200 7.81 -0.27 -20.45
N VAL A 201 6.81 -1.14 -20.48
CA VAL A 201 6.86 -2.46 -19.86
C VAL A 201 7.03 -3.52 -20.96
N PRO A 202 8.23 -4.09 -21.13
CA PRO A 202 8.45 -5.11 -22.16
C PRO A 202 7.90 -6.46 -21.71
N ILE A 203 7.18 -7.13 -22.63
CA ILE A 203 6.70 -8.50 -22.48
C ILE A 203 6.66 -9.16 -23.85
N ARG A 204 7.00 -10.46 -23.95
CA ARG A 204 6.87 -11.17 -25.21
C ARG A 204 5.44 -11.70 -25.40
N PRO A 205 4.93 -11.79 -26.62
CA PRO A 205 3.64 -12.45 -26.84
C PRO A 205 3.59 -13.84 -26.20
N GLY A 206 2.56 -14.12 -25.38
CA GLY A 206 2.39 -15.37 -24.67
C GLY A 206 3.33 -15.60 -23.48
N GLU A 207 4.25 -14.68 -23.17
CA GLU A 207 5.09 -14.77 -21.99
C GLU A 207 4.26 -14.54 -20.73
N MET A 208 4.45 -15.39 -19.73
CA MET A 208 3.93 -15.13 -18.38
C MET A 208 4.97 -14.38 -17.57
N GLN A 209 4.54 -13.32 -16.90
CA GLN A 209 5.33 -12.58 -15.92
C GLN A 209 4.59 -12.52 -14.58
N PHE A 210 5.34 -12.57 -13.48
CA PHE A 210 4.80 -12.34 -12.14
C PHE A 210 4.90 -10.85 -11.79
N TRP A 211 3.76 -10.21 -11.62
CA TRP A 211 3.66 -8.78 -11.32
C TRP A 211 3.25 -8.53 -9.88
N ARG A 212 4.06 -7.76 -9.16
CA ARG A 212 3.77 -7.27 -7.84
C ARG A 212 3.41 -5.79 -7.94
N ILE A 213 2.15 -5.49 -7.67
CA ILE A 213 1.58 -4.17 -7.88
C ILE A 213 1.16 -3.60 -6.53
N GLY A 214 1.69 -2.43 -6.16
CA GLY A 214 1.35 -1.76 -4.90
C GLY A 214 1.09 -0.28 -5.09
N ASN A 215 0.02 0.22 -4.50
CA ASN A 215 -0.18 1.66 -4.32
C ASN A 215 0.49 2.07 -2.99
N ILE A 216 1.76 2.49 -3.09
CA ILE A 216 2.58 2.95 -1.96
C ILE A 216 2.67 4.47 -1.89
N GLY A 217 1.68 5.15 -2.48
CA GLY A 217 1.49 6.60 -2.45
C GLY A 217 0.70 7.06 -1.23
N ALA A 218 0.54 8.38 -1.08
CA ALA A 218 -0.04 9.00 0.09
C ALA A 218 -1.60 8.98 0.08
N THR A 219 -2.23 9.51 -0.97
CA THR A 219 -3.66 9.82 -0.97
C THR A 219 -4.40 9.36 -2.22
N ALA A 220 -3.69 9.11 -3.34
CA ALA A 220 -4.31 8.80 -4.62
C ALA A 220 -4.99 7.43 -4.65
N PHE A 221 -6.26 7.39 -4.99
CA PHE A 221 -6.97 6.17 -5.33
C PHE A 221 -6.81 5.89 -6.83
N LEU A 222 -6.38 4.70 -7.19
CA LEU A 222 -6.05 4.32 -8.56
C LEU A 222 -7.04 3.29 -9.09
N LYS A 223 -7.91 3.70 -10.01
CA LYS A 223 -8.69 2.77 -10.82
C LYS A 223 -8.09 2.71 -12.22
N PHE A 224 -7.61 1.55 -12.65
CA PHE A 224 -6.92 1.43 -13.93
C PHE A 224 -7.15 0.07 -14.60
N ARG A 225 -6.82 0.02 -15.88
CA ARG A 225 -6.81 -1.20 -16.70
C ARG A 225 -5.64 -1.18 -17.66
N ILE A 226 -5.33 -2.36 -18.21
CA ILE A 226 -4.48 -2.52 -19.38
C ILE A 226 -5.38 -2.89 -20.56
N GLU A 227 -5.36 -2.10 -21.61
CA GLU A 227 -6.21 -2.33 -22.77
C GLU A 227 -5.90 -3.69 -23.41
N GLY A 228 -6.92 -4.54 -23.56
CA GLY A 228 -6.78 -5.87 -24.18
C GLY A 228 -5.93 -6.89 -23.41
N MET A 229 -5.57 -6.63 -22.16
CA MET A 229 -4.72 -7.51 -21.36
C MET A 229 -5.28 -7.68 -19.93
N PRO A 230 -5.94 -8.79 -19.62
CA PRO A 230 -6.38 -9.09 -18.27
C PRO A 230 -5.19 -9.44 -17.36
N LEU A 231 -5.40 -9.32 -16.05
CA LEU A 231 -4.48 -9.80 -15.02
C LEU A 231 -5.12 -10.95 -14.25
N TYR A 232 -4.29 -11.89 -13.81
CA TYR A 232 -4.72 -13.03 -13.00
C TYR A 232 -4.21 -12.84 -11.58
N ILE A 233 -5.11 -12.37 -10.69
CA ILE A 233 -4.76 -12.06 -9.30
C ILE A 233 -4.55 -13.34 -8.52
N LEU A 234 -3.43 -13.41 -7.82
CA LEU A 234 -3.02 -14.52 -6.96
C LEU A 234 -3.15 -14.18 -5.48
N ALA A 235 -2.85 -12.93 -5.11
CA ALA A 235 -2.91 -12.46 -3.73
C ALA A 235 -3.35 -11.01 -3.67
N THR A 236 -3.93 -10.62 -2.54
CA THR A 236 -4.23 -9.22 -2.19
C THR A 236 -3.61 -8.93 -0.83
N ASP A 237 -2.95 -7.79 -0.70
CA ASP A 237 -2.31 -7.31 0.53
C ASP A 237 -1.39 -8.36 1.21
N GLY A 238 -0.63 -9.11 0.38
CA GLY A 238 0.23 -10.20 0.85
C GLY A 238 -0.50 -11.48 1.25
N HIS A 239 -1.83 -11.56 1.09
CA HIS A 239 -2.62 -12.74 1.43
C HIS A 239 -3.06 -13.48 0.17
N PRO A 240 -2.76 -14.80 0.04
CA PRO A 240 -3.10 -15.56 -1.15
C PRO A 240 -4.62 -15.72 -1.32
N LEU A 241 -5.08 -15.68 -2.55
CA LEU A 241 -6.41 -16.14 -2.90
C LEU A 241 -6.44 -17.68 -2.88
N SER A 242 -7.52 -18.24 -2.37
CA SER A 242 -7.76 -19.69 -2.45
C SER A 242 -7.78 -20.19 -3.89
N ARG A 243 -8.15 -19.32 -4.84
CA ARG A 243 -8.11 -19.53 -6.30
C ARG A 243 -7.74 -18.23 -7.01
N PRO A 244 -6.86 -18.25 -8.02
CA PRO A 244 -6.62 -17.10 -8.87
C PRO A 244 -7.90 -16.60 -9.53
N ARG A 245 -7.96 -15.30 -9.77
CA ARG A 245 -9.11 -14.63 -10.38
C ARG A 245 -8.65 -13.72 -11.52
N GLU A 246 -9.26 -13.88 -12.68
CA GLU A 246 -9.09 -12.96 -13.79
C GLU A 246 -9.79 -11.63 -13.50
N VAL A 247 -9.11 -10.52 -13.80
CA VAL A 247 -9.67 -9.17 -13.74
C VAL A 247 -9.21 -8.36 -14.94
N THR A 248 -10.09 -7.48 -15.41
CA THR A 248 -9.81 -6.53 -16.50
C THR A 248 -9.55 -5.11 -15.99
N GLU A 249 -9.87 -4.88 -14.72
CA GLU A 249 -9.70 -3.58 -14.04
C GLU A 249 -9.19 -3.82 -12.63
N LEU A 250 -8.35 -2.90 -12.14
CA LEU A 250 -7.92 -2.85 -10.74
C LEU A 250 -8.39 -1.53 -10.11
N PHE A 251 -8.79 -1.62 -8.85
CA PHE A 251 -9.02 -0.47 -7.99
C PHE A 251 -8.17 -0.65 -6.74
N LEU A 252 -7.21 0.26 -6.55
CA LEU A 252 -6.26 0.23 -5.45
C LEU A 252 -6.31 1.57 -4.71
N GLY A 253 -6.84 1.57 -3.51
CA GLY A 253 -6.66 2.68 -2.58
C GLY A 253 -5.21 2.77 -2.09
N PRO A 254 -4.85 3.88 -1.42
CA PRO A 254 -3.55 4.00 -0.76
C PRO A 254 -3.33 2.82 0.20
N GLY A 255 -2.18 2.18 0.11
CA GLY A 255 -1.82 1.01 0.92
C GLY A 255 -2.19 -0.35 0.31
N GLU A 256 -3.13 -0.44 -0.63
CA GLU A 256 -3.56 -1.72 -1.22
C GLU A 256 -2.51 -2.29 -2.19
N ARG A 257 -2.34 -3.64 -2.18
CA ARG A 257 -1.40 -4.35 -3.05
C ARG A 257 -2.04 -5.57 -3.66
N VAL A 258 -1.56 -5.98 -4.84
CA VAL A 258 -1.92 -7.24 -5.48
C VAL A 258 -0.69 -7.93 -6.07
N ASP A 259 -0.66 -9.25 -5.98
CA ASP A 259 0.24 -10.12 -6.72
C ASP A 259 -0.54 -10.76 -7.87
N ALA A 260 -0.03 -10.68 -9.10
CA ALA A 260 -0.74 -11.12 -10.28
C ALA A 260 0.19 -11.83 -11.30
N ILE A 261 -0.38 -12.66 -12.16
CA ILE A 261 0.27 -13.08 -13.40
C ILE A 261 -0.29 -12.25 -14.55
N ALA A 262 0.62 -11.73 -15.37
CA ALA A 262 0.35 -11.11 -16.65
C ALA A 262 0.76 -12.06 -17.77
N ILE A 263 -0.06 -12.17 -18.82
CA ILE A 263 0.26 -12.92 -20.04
C ILE A 263 0.41 -11.90 -21.16
N GLY A 264 1.56 -11.91 -21.83
CA GLY A 264 1.85 -11.00 -22.95
C GLY A 264 0.82 -11.16 -24.07
N PRO A 265 0.15 -10.07 -24.49
CA PRO A 265 -0.81 -10.11 -25.59
C PRO A 265 -0.10 -10.32 -26.92
N GLN A 266 -0.83 -10.29 -28.04
CA GLN A 266 -0.22 -10.30 -29.37
C GLN A 266 0.73 -9.12 -29.57
N SER A 267 1.67 -9.22 -30.51
CA SER A 267 2.62 -8.14 -30.78
C SER A 267 1.92 -6.80 -31.03
N GLY A 268 2.35 -5.76 -30.31
CA GLY A 268 1.76 -4.42 -30.36
C GLY A 268 2.06 -3.61 -29.11
N GLU A 269 1.50 -2.43 -29.04
CA GLU A 269 1.54 -1.52 -27.90
C GLU A 269 0.17 -1.46 -27.23
N TYR A 270 0.14 -1.56 -25.91
CA TYR A 270 -1.10 -1.58 -25.14
C TYR A 270 -0.98 -0.58 -23.99
N ALA A 271 -1.96 0.30 -23.87
CA ALA A 271 -1.93 1.33 -22.86
C ALA A 271 -2.41 0.79 -21.49
N MET A 272 -1.61 1.01 -20.44
CA MET A 272 -2.11 0.97 -19.07
C MET A 272 -2.64 2.37 -18.75
N ARG A 273 -3.95 2.48 -18.43
CA ARG A 273 -4.63 3.76 -18.23
C ARG A 273 -5.48 3.77 -16.99
N THR A 274 -5.53 4.93 -16.32
CA THR A 274 -6.58 5.17 -15.32
C THR A 274 -7.94 5.19 -15.97
N ILE A 275 -8.93 4.72 -15.22
CA ILE A 275 -10.34 4.79 -15.56
C ILE A 275 -10.94 5.93 -14.75
N PRO A 276 -11.65 6.89 -15.37
CA PRO A 276 -12.28 7.97 -14.65
C PRO A 276 -13.20 7.43 -13.56
N PHE A 277 -13.02 7.88 -12.34
CA PHE A 277 -13.94 7.63 -11.23
C PHE A 277 -14.00 8.87 -10.33
N GLN A 278 -15.03 8.96 -9.52
CA GLN A 278 -15.25 10.10 -8.65
C GLN A 278 -14.86 9.71 -7.22
N ASN A 279 -13.68 10.17 -6.79
CA ASN A 279 -13.21 9.96 -5.43
C ASN A 279 -14.01 10.79 -4.41
N GLU A 280 -14.33 12.03 -4.75
CA GLU A 280 -14.99 13.01 -3.92
C GLU A 280 -16.22 13.56 -4.66
N ALA A 281 -17.40 13.57 -4.01
CA ALA A 281 -18.66 13.95 -4.67
C ALA A 281 -18.68 15.40 -5.21
N TRP A 282 -17.85 16.28 -4.65
CA TRP A 282 -17.76 17.69 -5.04
C TRP A 282 -16.72 17.99 -6.12
N LYS A 283 -15.84 17.04 -6.43
CA LYS A 283 -14.87 17.14 -7.52
C LYS A 283 -15.39 16.45 -8.77
N LYS A 284 -14.94 16.89 -9.92
CA LYS A 284 -15.15 16.15 -11.16
C LYS A 284 -14.31 14.87 -11.15
N PRO A 285 -14.79 13.80 -11.81
CA PRO A 285 -13.97 12.62 -12.01
C PRO A 285 -12.63 12.99 -12.67
N GLU A 286 -11.54 12.40 -12.18
CA GLU A 286 -10.24 12.56 -12.81
C GLU A 286 -10.25 12.03 -14.24
N PRO A 287 -9.65 12.75 -15.19
CA PRO A 287 -9.59 12.28 -16.57
C PRO A 287 -8.73 11.01 -16.67
N SER A 288 -8.98 10.22 -17.72
CA SER A 288 -8.10 9.08 -18.02
C SER A 288 -6.69 9.56 -18.32
N ARG A 289 -5.71 8.99 -17.62
CA ARG A 289 -4.28 9.27 -17.81
C ARG A 289 -3.56 7.98 -18.20
N GLN A 290 -2.56 8.07 -19.05
CA GLN A 290 -1.65 6.96 -19.34
C GLN A 290 -0.70 6.79 -18.16
N LEU A 291 -0.55 5.54 -17.70
CA LEU A 291 0.31 5.17 -16.59
C LEU A 291 1.58 4.45 -17.07
N ALA A 292 1.44 3.63 -18.12
CA ALA A 292 2.53 2.90 -18.75
C ALA A 292 2.13 2.45 -20.16
N THR A 293 3.12 2.11 -20.97
CA THR A 293 2.95 1.46 -22.27
C THR A 293 3.46 0.03 -22.18
N ILE A 294 2.60 -0.97 -22.35
CA ILE A 294 2.99 -2.37 -22.45
C ILE A 294 3.43 -2.65 -23.88
N LEU A 295 4.71 -2.96 -24.09
CA LEU A 295 5.28 -3.28 -25.38
C LEU A 295 5.39 -4.81 -25.54
N ALA A 296 4.44 -5.39 -26.26
CA ALA A 296 4.48 -6.81 -26.61
C ALA A 296 5.32 -7.00 -27.88
N ALA A 297 6.55 -7.47 -27.75
CA ALA A 297 7.47 -7.63 -28.85
C ALA A 297 8.40 -8.84 -28.71
N GLY A 298 9.00 -9.28 -29.81
CA GLY A 298 9.94 -10.40 -29.87
C GLY A 298 9.30 -11.73 -30.25
N THR A 299 10.07 -12.81 -30.14
CA THR A 299 9.59 -14.17 -30.47
C THR A 299 8.58 -14.61 -29.41
N GLY A 300 7.39 -14.99 -29.84
CA GLY A 300 6.32 -15.44 -28.97
C GLY A 300 6.71 -16.65 -28.12
N ALA A 301 6.24 -16.68 -26.89
CA ALA A 301 6.27 -17.86 -26.03
C ALA A 301 5.02 -18.72 -26.26
N SER A 302 5.09 -20.02 -25.97
CA SER A 302 3.90 -20.87 -26.04
C SER A 302 2.99 -20.55 -24.85
N SER A 303 1.85 -19.94 -25.13
CA SER A 303 0.80 -19.65 -24.15
C SER A 303 -0.34 -20.68 -24.15
N VAL A 304 -0.18 -21.75 -24.91
CA VAL A 304 -1.20 -22.80 -24.99
C VAL A 304 -1.51 -23.30 -23.58
N HIS A 305 -2.75 -23.13 -23.16
CA HIS A 305 -3.25 -23.46 -21.81
C HIS A 305 -2.66 -22.63 -20.64
N ALA A 306 -1.99 -21.48 -20.89
CA ALA A 306 -1.46 -20.63 -19.82
C ALA A 306 -2.56 -20.18 -18.85
N GLU A 307 -3.66 -19.66 -19.35
CA GLU A 307 -4.82 -19.22 -18.56
C GLU A 307 -5.39 -20.37 -17.70
N THR A 308 -5.64 -21.54 -18.33
CA THR A 308 -6.12 -22.71 -17.61
C THR A 308 -5.14 -23.13 -16.52
N LYS A 309 -3.82 -23.14 -16.81
CA LYS A 309 -2.79 -23.48 -15.84
C LYS A 309 -2.77 -22.52 -14.65
N ILE A 310 -3.04 -21.24 -14.86
CA ILE A 310 -3.14 -20.25 -13.79
C ILE A 310 -4.43 -20.47 -12.98
N LEU A 311 -5.59 -20.49 -13.66
CA LEU A 311 -6.90 -20.57 -13.01
C LEU A 311 -7.15 -21.90 -12.28
N ASP A 312 -6.42 -22.95 -12.66
CA ASP A 312 -6.47 -24.24 -11.97
C ASP A 312 -5.62 -24.31 -10.70
N GLN A 313 -4.82 -23.30 -10.40
CA GLN A 313 -4.07 -23.27 -9.14
C GLN A 313 -5.04 -23.29 -7.95
N ARG A 314 -4.65 -23.98 -6.90
CA ARG A 314 -5.39 -24.05 -5.62
C ARG A 314 -4.39 -23.89 -4.49
N VAL A 315 -4.64 -22.95 -3.61
CA VAL A 315 -3.85 -22.81 -2.40
C VAL A 315 -4.42 -23.74 -1.34
N VAL A 316 -3.66 -24.78 -1.03
CA VAL A 316 -4.08 -25.86 -0.11
C VAL A 316 -4.22 -25.30 1.33
N ASP A 317 -3.39 -24.34 1.70
CA ASP A 317 -3.37 -23.70 3.03
C ASP A 317 -4.11 -22.34 3.07
N ALA A 318 -5.12 -22.14 2.23
CA ALA A 318 -6.05 -21.01 2.40
C ALA A 318 -6.93 -21.18 3.66
N GLY A 319 -6.57 -22.10 4.55
CA GLY A 319 -7.29 -22.43 5.77
C GLY A 319 -7.55 -21.24 6.71
N TRP A 320 -6.73 -20.21 6.62
CA TRP A 320 -6.95 -18.98 7.40
C TRP A 320 -8.28 -18.31 7.06
N ILE A 321 -8.67 -18.28 5.78
CA ILE A 321 -9.94 -17.67 5.37
C ILE A 321 -11.13 -18.43 5.96
N ASP A 322 -11.12 -19.75 5.88
CA ASP A 322 -12.21 -20.58 6.37
C ASP A 322 -12.25 -20.56 7.90
N GLU A 323 -11.09 -20.53 8.56
CA GLU A 323 -10.99 -20.31 10.00
C GLU A 323 -11.61 -18.98 10.41
N VAL A 324 -11.23 -17.86 9.77
CA VAL A 324 -11.78 -16.52 10.07
C VAL A 324 -13.27 -16.45 9.73
N ARG A 325 -13.68 -17.04 8.59
CA ARG A 325 -15.09 -17.05 8.15
C ARG A 325 -16.01 -17.82 9.10
N SER A 326 -15.52 -18.91 9.68
CA SER A 326 -16.27 -19.77 10.61
C SER A 326 -16.05 -19.42 12.08
N ALA A 327 -15.19 -18.44 12.37
CA ALA A 327 -14.86 -18.07 13.74
C ALA A 327 -16.10 -17.58 14.52
N ARG A 328 -16.15 -17.93 15.80
CA ARG A 328 -17.11 -17.34 16.72
C ARG A 328 -16.77 -15.86 16.94
N ILE A 329 -17.69 -14.97 16.63
CA ILE A 329 -17.54 -13.53 16.89
C ILE A 329 -17.68 -13.27 18.39
N ALA A 330 -16.57 -12.84 19.00
CA ALA A 330 -16.50 -12.50 20.42
C ALA A 330 -17.16 -11.14 20.71
N ARG A 331 -17.00 -10.19 19.79
CA ARG A 331 -17.55 -8.83 19.93
C ARG A 331 -17.86 -8.22 18.56
N ARG A 332 -18.84 -7.32 18.54
CA ARG A 332 -19.14 -6.45 17.39
C ARG A 332 -18.89 -5.01 17.76
N ARG A 333 -18.22 -4.27 16.85
CA ARG A 333 -17.98 -2.84 17.00
C ARG A 333 -18.50 -2.08 15.80
N THR A 334 -18.84 -0.81 16.02
CA THR A 334 -19.10 0.14 14.96
C THR A 334 -18.10 1.29 15.10
N LEU A 335 -17.43 1.63 14.01
CA LEU A 335 -16.55 2.79 13.89
C LEU A 335 -17.15 3.74 12.87
N THR A 336 -17.24 5.02 13.21
CA THR A 336 -17.77 6.05 12.31
C THR A 336 -16.65 6.98 11.85
N TYR A 337 -16.40 6.98 10.55
CA TYR A 337 -15.49 7.89 9.87
C TYR A 337 -16.26 9.13 9.46
N SER A 338 -15.77 10.30 9.88
CA SER A 338 -16.44 11.59 9.66
C SER A 338 -15.44 12.74 9.59
N THR A 339 -15.85 13.84 8.93
CA THR A 339 -15.09 15.08 8.89
C THR A 339 -15.89 16.26 9.40
N THR A 340 -15.21 17.33 9.79
CA THR A 340 -15.87 18.63 10.02
C THR A 340 -16.37 19.22 8.70
N ALA A 341 -17.33 20.14 8.77
CA ALA A 341 -17.90 20.79 7.58
C ALA A 341 -16.85 21.48 6.70
N GLU A 342 -15.80 22.02 7.31
CA GLU A 342 -14.67 22.66 6.62
C GLU A 342 -13.61 21.65 6.14
N ARG A 343 -13.78 20.35 6.41
CA ARG A 343 -12.84 19.26 6.05
C ARG A 343 -11.40 19.50 6.54
N LYS A 344 -11.30 20.08 7.72
CA LYS A 344 -10.00 20.36 8.35
C LYS A 344 -9.62 19.38 9.44
N VAL A 345 -10.62 18.67 9.98
CA VAL A 345 -10.44 17.68 11.04
C VAL A 345 -11.16 16.41 10.63
N PHE A 346 -10.45 15.30 10.66
CA PHE A 346 -10.95 13.98 10.35
C PHE A 346 -10.99 13.14 11.62
N MET A 347 -12.05 12.38 11.81
CA MET A 347 -12.35 11.74 13.08
C MET A 347 -12.79 10.29 12.92
N ILE A 348 -12.49 9.48 13.93
CA ILE A 348 -13.12 8.18 14.16
C ILE A 348 -13.97 8.31 15.43
N ASP A 349 -15.27 8.00 15.35
CA ASP A 349 -16.24 8.12 16.46
C ASP A 349 -16.27 9.52 17.09
N GLY A 350 -16.12 10.56 16.26
CA GLY A 350 -16.09 11.96 16.70
C GLY A 350 -14.83 12.36 17.46
N ARG A 351 -13.75 11.57 17.38
CA ARG A 351 -12.47 11.81 18.06
C ARG A 351 -11.33 11.89 17.06
N VAL A 352 -10.38 12.76 17.36
CA VAL A 352 -9.07 12.81 16.69
C VAL A 352 -8.08 11.90 17.40
N MET A 353 -6.99 11.56 16.71
CA MET A 353 -5.87 10.80 17.28
C MET A 353 -5.33 11.48 18.55
N GLU A 354 -5.13 10.66 19.56
CA GLU A 354 -4.36 10.96 20.78
C GLU A 354 -3.49 9.75 21.08
N GLU A 355 -2.19 9.91 21.05
CA GLU A 355 -1.22 8.81 21.12
C GLU A 355 -1.33 7.97 22.40
N ASP A 356 -1.61 8.63 23.53
CA ASP A 356 -1.71 7.95 24.83
C ASP A 356 -3.08 7.31 25.10
N ARG A 357 -4.09 7.60 24.27
CA ARG A 357 -5.44 7.05 24.45
C ARG A 357 -5.58 5.71 23.73
N VAL A 358 -6.00 4.69 24.45
CA VAL A 358 -6.45 3.43 23.85
C VAL A 358 -7.93 3.54 23.50
N ASP A 359 -8.28 3.52 22.21
CA ASP A 359 -9.66 3.61 21.74
C ASP A 359 -10.37 2.25 21.75
N GLN A 360 -9.64 1.17 21.49
CA GLN A 360 -10.15 -0.19 21.48
C GLN A 360 -9.26 -1.14 22.27
N THR A 361 -9.81 -1.88 23.23
CA THR A 361 -9.12 -2.99 23.89
C THR A 361 -9.70 -4.31 23.41
N VAL A 362 -8.85 -5.21 22.98
CA VAL A 362 -9.18 -6.55 22.45
C VAL A 362 -8.39 -7.61 23.20
N ARG A 363 -8.99 -8.74 23.49
CA ARG A 363 -8.29 -9.88 24.13
C ARG A 363 -7.65 -10.74 23.05
N LEU A 364 -6.41 -11.14 23.26
CA LEU A 364 -5.78 -12.15 22.40
C LEU A 364 -6.60 -13.43 22.39
N GLY A 365 -6.82 -13.98 21.20
CA GLY A 365 -7.68 -15.14 20.96
C GLY A 365 -9.09 -14.80 20.50
N ASP A 366 -9.51 -13.54 20.61
CA ASP A 366 -10.82 -13.10 20.12
C ASP A 366 -10.79 -12.87 18.59
N THR A 367 -11.94 -13.15 17.96
CA THR A 367 -12.25 -12.69 16.61
C THR A 367 -13.42 -11.73 16.70
N GLU A 368 -13.28 -10.54 16.17
CA GLU A 368 -14.29 -9.48 16.24
C GLU A 368 -14.85 -9.13 14.85
N GLU A 369 -16.11 -8.71 14.81
CA GLU A 369 -16.72 -8.12 13.61
C GLU A 369 -16.77 -6.60 13.80
N TRP A 370 -16.13 -5.87 12.87
CA TRP A 370 -16.14 -4.42 12.86
C TRP A 370 -16.95 -3.92 11.67
N MET A 371 -17.87 -2.97 11.95
CA MET A 371 -18.60 -2.23 10.94
C MET A 371 -18.06 -0.82 10.88
N ILE A 372 -17.45 -0.47 9.75
CA ILE A 372 -16.90 0.84 9.48
C ILE A 372 -17.93 1.62 8.66
N VAL A 373 -18.40 2.73 9.20
CA VAL A 373 -19.43 3.59 8.61
C VAL A 373 -18.77 4.88 8.13
N ASN A 374 -18.84 5.15 6.86
CA ASN A 374 -18.37 6.39 6.25
C ASN A 374 -19.54 7.36 6.08
N THR A 375 -19.51 8.49 6.78
CA THR A 375 -20.53 9.56 6.66
C THR A 375 -20.14 10.64 5.66
N ASP A 376 -18.93 10.57 5.10
CA ASP A 376 -18.41 11.55 4.16
C ASP A 376 -18.69 11.14 2.70
N GLN A 377 -18.91 12.13 1.84
CA GLN A 377 -19.10 11.92 0.41
C GLN A 377 -17.77 11.79 -0.36
N GLN A 378 -16.80 11.13 0.24
CA GLN A 378 -15.49 10.79 -0.34
C GLN A 378 -15.09 9.39 0.07
N TYR A 379 -14.20 8.76 -0.71
CA TYR A 379 -13.58 7.51 -0.31
C TYR A 379 -12.67 7.73 0.90
N HIS A 380 -12.65 6.73 1.77
CA HIS A 380 -11.61 6.54 2.78
C HIS A 380 -10.92 5.20 2.51
N SER A 381 -9.82 4.92 3.19
CA SER A 381 -9.13 3.63 3.10
C SER A 381 -8.95 3.09 4.52
N PHE A 382 -9.75 2.09 4.89
CA PHE A 382 -9.61 1.45 6.20
C PHE A 382 -8.38 0.56 6.22
N HIS A 383 -7.47 0.81 7.13
CA HIS A 383 -6.29 0.00 7.40
C HIS A 383 -6.19 -0.31 8.90
N ILE A 384 -5.69 -1.50 9.21
CA ILE A 384 -5.32 -1.90 10.57
C ILE A 384 -3.93 -2.54 10.56
N HIS A 385 -3.09 -2.12 11.50
CA HIS A 385 -1.74 -2.65 11.67
C HIS A 385 -1.75 -4.08 12.24
N GLN A 386 -0.64 -4.79 12.09
CA GLN A 386 -0.27 -6.08 12.70
C GLN A 386 -1.19 -7.26 12.37
N THR A 387 -2.39 -7.06 11.86
CA THR A 387 -3.34 -8.13 11.55
C THR A 387 -4.04 -7.86 10.22
N ALA A 388 -4.72 -8.88 9.71
CA ALA A 388 -5.52 -8.78 8.51
C ALA A 388 -6.98 -9.10 8.82
N PHE A 389 -7.89 -8.74 7.92
CA PHE A 389 -9.32 -8.94 8.08
C PHE A 389 -9.96 -9.60 6.85
N LEU A 390 -11.08 -10.24 7.05
CA LEU A 390 -11.97 -10.74 6.00
C LEU A 390 -13.08 -9.72 5.74
N VAL A 391 -13.19 -9.21 4.52
CA VAL A 391 -14.33 -8.38 4.11
C VAL A 391 -15.56 -9.26 3.91
N THR A 392 -16.63 -9.00 4.67
CA THR A 392 -17.86 -9.79 4.64
C THR A 392 -19.04 -9.08 3.98
N GLU A 393 -19.03 -7.73 3.99
CA GLU A 393 -20.09 -6.93 3.38
C GLU A 393 -19.57 -5.55 2.96
N VAL A 394 -20.02 -5.06 1.82
CA VAL A 394 -19.80 -3.68 1.37
C VAL A 394 -21.15 -3.11 0.95
N ASP A 395 -21.57 -2.00 1.54
CA ASP A 395 -22.83 -1.31 1.23
C ASP A 395 -24.10 -2.21 1.29
N GLY A 396 -24.13 -3.14 2.25
CA GLY A 396 -25.24 -4.08 2.40
C GLY A 396 -25.15 -5.28 1.45
N VAL A 397 -24.15 -5.32 0.56
CA VAL A 397 -23.93 -6.46 -0.34
C VAL A 397 -22.90 -7.40 0.28
N ARG A 398 -23.33 -8.62 0.58
CA ARG A 398 -22.44 -9.67 1.09
C ARG A 398 -21.31 -9.96 0.10
N ARG A 399 -20.11 -10.16 0.63
CA ARG A 399 -18.92 -10.55 -0.12
C ARG A 399 -18.51 -11.97 0.22
N ASN A 400 -18.07 -12.70 -0.78
CA ASN A 400 -17.40 -13.99 -0.61
C ASN A 400 -15.93 -13.83 -1.05
N GLU A 401 -15.20 -13.04 -0.26
CA GLU A 401 -13.79 -12.77 -0.57
C GLU A 401 -12.96 -14.06 -0.46
N ALA A 402 -12.00 -14.19 -1.37
CA ALA A 402 -11.14 -15.35 -1.45
C ALA A 402 -9.78 -15.16 -0.75
N SER A 403 -9.57 -14.00 -0.12
CA SER A 403 -8.36 -13.68 0.67
C SER A 403 -8.67 -12.75 1.83
N LEU A 404 -7.75 -12.68 2.78
CA LEU A 404 -7.71 -11.61 3.77
C LEU A 404 -7.13 -10.33 3.15
N ARG A 405 -7.29 -9.21 3.84
CA ARG A 405 -6.73 -7.91 3.51
C ARG A 405 -6.29 -7.19 4.78
N ASP A 406 -5.36 -6.26 4.67
CA ASP A 406 -5.03 -5.31 5.74
C ASP A 406 -5.54 -3.90 5.44
N THR A 407 -5.86 -3.64 4.18
CA THR A 407 -6.34 -2.34 3.70
C THR A 407 -7.54 -2.53 2.76
N PHE A 408 -8.55 -1.67 2.87
CA PHE A 408 -9.71 -1.72 1.99
C PHE A 408 -10.31 -0.33 1.76
N SER A 409 -10.56 -0.01 0.50
CA SER A 409 -11.20 1.24 0.07
C SER A 409 -12.66 1.30 0.54
N LEU A 410 -12.93 2.14 1.52
CA LEU A 410 -14.25 2.36 2.14
C LEU A 410 -15.10 3.28 1.24
N PRO A 411 -16.25 2.82 0.72
CA PRO A 411 -17.05 3.62 -0.19
C PRO A 411 -17.59 4.90 0.45
N PRO A 412 -17.83 5.96 -0.35
CA PRO A 412 -18.38 7.21 0.14
C PRO A 412 -19.85 7.08 0.54
N ALA A 413 -20.29 7.97 1.42
CA ALA A 413 -21.72 8.19 1.64
C ALA A 413 -22.38 8.76 0.39
N THR A 414 -23.65 8.44 0.24
CA THR A 414 -24.56 9.11 -0.70
C THR A 414 -25.53 10.00 0.05
N GLU A 415 -26.34 10.81 -0.65
CA GLU A 415 -27.43 11.57 -0.01
C GLU A 415 -28.43 10.68 0.75
N ALA A 416 -28.57 9.42 0.34
CA ALA A 416 -29.57 8.49 0.89
C ALA A 416 -29.03 7.64 2.05
N ARG A 417 -27.73 7.35 2.09
CA ARG A 417 -27.15 6.42 3.07
C ARG A 417 -25.64 6.60 3.22
N PRO A 418 -25.08 6.26 4.40
CA PRO A 418 -23.62 6.18 4.56
C PRO A 418 -23.03 5.05 3.70
N GLY A 419 -21.72 5.14 3.42
CA GLY A 419 -20.92 4.02 2.97
C GLY A 419 -20.67 3.05 4.13
N VAL A 420 -20.69 1.75 3.89
CA VAL A 420 -20.54 0.75 4.95
C VAL A 420 -19.62 -0.37 4.51
N LEU A 421 -18.65 -0.69 5.36
CA LEU A 421 -17.77 -1.85 5.24
C LEU A 421 -17.93 -2.71 6.50
N LYS A 422 -18.16 -4.03 6.35
CA LYS A 422 -18.06 -4.98 7.46
C LYS A 422 -16.89 -5.92 7.25
N VAL A 423 -16.12 -6.08 8.31
CA VAL A 423 -14.93 -6.93 8.33
C VAL A 423 -14.93 -7.83 9.56
N VAL A 424 -14.32 -9.00 9.42
CA VAL A 424 -14.03 -9.90 10.53
C VAL A 424 -12.53 -9.93 10.75
N ILE A 425 -12.09 -9.57 11.95
CA ILE A 425 -10.68 -9.37 12.32
C ILE A 425 -10.31 -10.44 13.36
N PRO A 426 -9.36 -11.34 13.05
CA PRO A 426 -8.83 -12.30 14.02
C PRO A 426 -7.67 -11.69 14.83
N PHE A 427 -7.84 -11.46 16.11
CA PHE A 427 -6.79 -11.06 17.04
C PHE A 427 -6.20 -12.30 17.72
N THR A 428 -5.80 -13.30 16.92
CA THR A 428 -5.46 -14.63 17.41
C THR A 428 -3.96 -14.96 17.37
N ASP A 429 -3.14 -14.13 16.72
CA ASP A 429 -1.71 -14.35 16.66
C ASP A 429 -1.01 -13.70 17.87
N PRO A 430 -0.26 -14.46 18.70
CA PRO A 430 0.41 -13.91 19.87
C PRO A 430 1.44 -12.80 19.57
N VAL A 431 1.95 -12.74 18.34
CA VAL A 431 2.95 -11.73 17.94
C VAL A 431 2.41 -10.30 18.00
N ILE A 432 1.08 -10.13 17.87
CA ILE A 432 0.43 -8.81 17.82
C ILE A 432 0.05 -8.24 19.19
N VAL A 433 0.40 -8.90 20.29
CA VAL A 433 0.12 -8.38 21.63
C VAL A 433 0.82 -7.04 21.84
N GLY A 434 0.06 -6.04 22.28
CA GLY A 434 0.53 -4.67 22.50
C GLY A 434 -0.35 -3.63 21.84
N ARG A 435 0.18 -2.41 21.72
CA ARG A 435 -0.53 -1.25 21.16
C ARG A 435 -0.12 -1.03 19.71
N PHE A 436 -1.09 -0.82 18.85
CA PHE A 436 -0.91 -0.44 17.44
C PHE A 436 -2.12 0.37 16.97
N VAL A 437 -2.15 0.80 15.73
CA VAL A 437 -3.17 1.72 15.23
C VAL A 437 -4.05 1.09 14.15
N TYR A 438 -5.25 1.68 13.98
CA TYR A 438 -6.10 1.55 12.82
C TYR A 438 -6.49 2.95 12.35
N HIS A 439 -6.58 3.17 11.05
CA HIS A 439 -6.75 4.52 10.51
C HIS A 439 -7.29 4.53 9.08
N CYS A 440 -7.57 5.74 8.58
CA CYS A 440 -7.73 5.95 7.15
C CYS A 440 -6.36 6.04 6.49
N HIS A 441 -6.10 5.23 5.48
CA HIS A 441 -4.81 5.25 4.77
C HIS A 441 -4.72 6.28 3.63
N ALA A 442 -5.72 7.15 3.43
CA ALA A 442 -5.49 8.45 2.82
C ALA A 442 -4.78 9.30 3.89
N VAL A 443 -3.44 9.43 3.76
CA VAL A 443 -2.60 9.87 4.89
C VAL A 443 -2.80 11.33 5.28
N ASP A 444 -3.38 12.16 4.41
CA ASP A 444 -3.83 13.50 4.77
C ASP A 444 -5.01 13.47 5.76
N HIS A 445 -5.89 12.46 5.68
CA HIS A 445 -6.95 12.23 6.66
C HIS A 445 -6.39 11.72 7.98
N GLU A 446 -5.41 10.81 7.91
CA GLU A 446 -4.67 10.30 9.05
C GLU A 446 -3.99 11.41 9.82
N ASP A 447 -3.17 12.25 9.15
CA ASP A 447 -2.45 13.37 9.77
C ASP A 447 -3.37 14.43 10.35
N LYS A 448 -4.61 14.54 9.86
CA LYS A 448 -5.64 15.43 10.38
C LYS A 448 -6.54 14.79 11.44
N GLY A 449 -6.19 13.59 11.92
CA GLY A 449 -6.79 12.97 13.11
C GLY A 449 -7.54 11.64 12.90
N MET A 450 -7.74 11.12 11.67
CA MET A 450 -8.53 9.91 11.41
C MET A 450 -7.73 8.62 11.72
N MET A 451 -7.33 8.48 12.97
CA MET A 451 -6.61 7.33 13.51
C MET A 451 -7.04 7.04 14.94
N GLY A 452 -7.02 5.78 15.33
CA GLY A 452 -7.27 5.31 16.68
C GLY A 452 -6.30 4.23 17.10
N VAL A 453 -6.13 4.07 18.41
CA VAL A 453 -5.22 3.09 19.02
C VAL A 453 -6.02 1.86 19.43
N VAL A 454 -5.56 0.68 19.04
CA VAL A 454 -6.02 -0.61 19.56
C VAL A 454 -4.92 -1.23 20.42
N GLU A 455 -5.33 -1.81 21.55
CA GLU A 455 -4.45 -2.58 22.42
C GLU A 455 -4.95 -4.02 22.48
N VAL A 456 -4.09 -4.96 22.07
CA VAL A 456 -4.32 -6.40 22.23
C VAL A 456 -3.68 -6.84 23.54
N VAL A 457 -4.54 -7.27 24.48
CA VAL A 457 -4.09 -7.72 25.81
C VAL A 457 -4.03 -9.25 25.86
N ALA A 458 -3.04 -9.76 26.58
CA ALA A 458 -2.94 -11.19 26.85
C ALA A 458 -4.18 -11.69 27.60
N PRO A 459 -4.55 -12.99 27.48
CA PRO A 459 -5.73 -13.58 28.12
C PRO A 459 -5.74 -13.44 29.64
#